data_98f3a5c786054bae4deb0708ddd15377
#
_entry.id   98f3a5c786054bae4deb0708ddd15377
#
_cell.length_a   1.000
_cell.length_b   1.000
_cell.length_c   1.000
_cell.angle_alpha   90.00
_cell.angle_beta   90.00
_cell.angle_gamma   90.00
#
_symmetry.space_group_name_H-M   'P 1'
#
loop_
_entity.id
_entity.type
_entity.pdbx_description
1 polymer ?
#
loop_
_entity_poly.entity_id
_entity_poly.type
_entity_poly.pdbx_seq_one_letter_code
_entity_poly.pdbx_strand_id
1 'polypeptide(L)'
;MYSVGTEGQLLQLFKMVHNAMVEEFNRKVKSLELTSAQVLVLGCLDQAEENELCQKDLEEILNLSNPTITGIVKRLEAKGFI
;
A
#
# COMPACT_ATOMS: atom_id res chain seq x y z
N MET A 1 27.73 21.01 -11.80
CA MET A 1 26.42 20.57 -12.27
C MET A 1 26.48 19.10 -12.69
N TYR A 2 25.43 18.36 -12.43
CA TYR A 2 25.39 16.93 -12.67
C TYR A 2 24.36 16.58 -13.74
N SER A 3 24.68 15.60 -14.56
CA SER A 3 23.74 15.09 -15.56
C SER A 3 23.88 13.59 -15.69
N VAL A 4 22.81 12.95 -16.18
CA VAL A 4 22.81 11.51 -16.43
C VAL A 4 23.53 11.24 -17.76
N GLY A 5 24.38 10.22 -17.78
CA GLY A 5 25.10 9.80 -18.98
C GLY A 5 24.26 8.92 -19.90
N THR A 6 24.86 7.82 -20.38
CA THR A 6 24.22 6.93 -21.37
C THR A 6 23.02 6.18 -20.79
N GLU A 7 22.89 6.14 -19.47
CA GLU A 7 21.78 5.47 -18.78
C GLU A 7 20.50 6.28 -18.76
N GLY A 8 20.50 7.50 -19.34
CA GLY A 8 19.31 8.37 -19.35
C GLY A 8 18.09 7.73 -19.96
N GLN A 9 18.26 6.96 -21.05
CA GLN A 9 17.13 6.28 -21.70
C GLN A 9 16.56 5.18 -20.82
N LEU A 10 17.41 4.45 -20.10
CA LEU A 10 16.98 3.41 -19.18
C LEU A 10 16.16 4.01 -18.03
N LEU A 11 16.62 5.12 -17.49
CA LEU A 11 15.90 5.83 -16.43
C LEU A 11 14.55 6.35 -16.91
N GLN A 12 14.49 6.83 -18.16
CA GLN A 12 13.24 7.27 -18.78
C GLN A 12 12.24 6.11 -18.87
N LEU A 13 12.68 4.95 -19.34
CA LEU A 13 11.83 3.75 -19.41
C LEU A 13 11.34 3.34 -18.02
N PHE A 14 12.23 3.33 -17.04
CA PHE A 14 11.86 3.00 -15.66
C PHE A 14 10.76 3.94 -15.16
N LYS A 15 10.93 5.23 -15.39
CA LYS A 15 9.94 6.24 -14.97
C LYS A 15 8.59 6.00 -15.62
N MET A 16 8.56 5.69 -16.92
CA MET A 16 7.33 5.42 -17.66
C MET A 16 6.61 4.20 -17.11
N VAL A 17 7.34 3.11 -16.89
CA VAL A 17 6.78 1.87 -16.33
C VAL A 17 6.27 2.12 -14.91
N HIS A 18 7.06 2.80 -14.09
CA HIS A 18 6.68 3.12 -12.72
C HIS A 18 5.38 3.93 -12.68
N ASN A 19 5.28 4.96 -13.50
CA ASN A 19 4.08 5.80 -13.55
C ASN A 19 2.85 5.01 -13.99
N ALA A 20 3.00 4.15 -14.99
CA ALA A 20 1.91 3.29 -15.45
C ALA A 20 1.43 2.34 -14.36
N MET A 21 2.36 1.76 -13.60
CA MET A 21 2.03 0.87 -12.48
C MET A 21 1.30 1.61 -11.36
N VAL A 22 1.75 2.82 -11.04
CA VAL A 22 1.10 3.65 -10.01
C VAL A 22 -0.32 4.01 -10.43
N GLU A 23 -0.53 4.39 -11.68
CA GLU A 23 -1.87 4.70 -12.21
C GLU A 23 -2.79 3.49 -12.13
N GLU A 24 -2.30 2.32 -12.54
CA GLU A 24 -3.08 1.08 -12.48
C GLU A 24 -3.45 0.73 -11.04
N PHE A 25 -2.48 0.82 -10.13
CA PHE A 25 -2.70 0.57 -8.71
C PHE A 25 -3.77 1.52 -8.14
N ASN A 26 -3.65 2.81 -8.41
CA ASN A 26 -4.59 3.82 -7.91
C ASN A 26 -6.00 3.57 -8.45
N ARG A 27 -6.11 3.18 -9.71
CA ARG A 27 -7.40 2.85 -10.31
C ARG A 27 -8.05 1.65 -9.63
N LYS A 28 -7.26 0.60 -9.34
CA LYS A 28 -7.74 -0.59 -8.63
C LYS A 28 -8.21 -0.26 -7.23
N VAL A 29 -7.41 0.51 -6.49
CA VAL A 29 -7.75 0.95 -5.13
C VAL A 29 -9.07 1.72 -5.14
N LYS A 30 -9.23 2.63 -6.08
CA LYS A 30 -10.45 3.42 -6.21
C LYS A 30 -11.67 2.55 -6.57
N SER A 31 -11.49 1.59 -7.48
CA SER A 31 -12.58 0.69 -7.88
C SER A 31 -13.07 -0.20 -6.73
N LEU A 32 -12.21 -0.50 -5.78
CA LEU A 32 -12.54 -1.29 -4.60
C LEU A 32 -13.05 -0.44 -3.44
N GLU A 33 -13.11 0.88 -3.63
CA GLU A 33 -13.50 1.84 -2.59
C GLU A 33 -12.64 1.74 -1.33
N LEU A 34 -11.33 1.50 -1.53
CA LEU A 34 -10.36 1.42 -0.44
C LEU A 34 -9.60 2.72 -0.28
N THR A 35 -9.23 3.04 0.95
CA THR A 35 -8.28 4.12 1.23
C THR A 35 -6.87 3.58 1.19
N SER A 36 -5.86 4.46 1.05
CA SER A 36 -4.46 4.05 1.10
C SER A 36 -4.10 3.38 2.43
N ALA A 37 -4.67 3.86 3.55
CA ALA A 37 -4.43 3.26 4.86
C ALA A 37 -4.98 1.83 4.94
N GLN A 38 -6.16 1.58 4.36
CA GLN A 38 -6.75 0.24 4.29
C GLN A 38 -5.89 -0.70 3.45
N VAL A 39 -5.35 -0.21 2.33
CA VAL A 39 -4.45 -0.99 1.47
C VAL A 39 -3.17 -1.35 2.22
N LEU A 40 -2.63 -0.43 3.00
CA LEU A 40 -1.42 -0.70 3.81
C LEU A 40 -1.68 -1.81 4.83
N VAL A 41 -2.82 -1.80 5.50
CA VAL A 41 -3.19 -2.87 6.45
C VAL A 41 -3.30 -4.21 5.74
N LEU A 42 -4.01 -4.24 4.61
CA LEU A 42 -4.13 -5.47 3.82
C LEU A 42 -2.78 -5.98 3.34
N GLY A 43 -1.89 -5.08 2.92
CA GLY A 43 -0.55 -5.44 2.50
C GLY A 43 0.27 -6.05 3.63
N CYS A 44 0.16 -5.51 4.83
CA CYS A 44 0.84 -6.07 6.02
C CYS A 44 0.34 -7.48 6.32
N LEU A 45 -0.96 -7.70 6.26
CA LEU A 45 -1.55 -9.03 6.49
C LEU A 45 -1.13 -10.03 5.42
N ASP A 46 -1.07 -9.60 4.17
CA ASP A 46 -0.66 -10.45 3.06
C ASP A 46 0.80 -10.91 3.19
N GLN A 47 1.67 -10.05 3.73
CA GLN A 47 3.09 -10.35 3.92
C GLN A 47 3.37 -11.11 5.22
N ALA A 48 2.42 -11.18 6.14
CA ALA A 48 2.61 -11.82 7.42
C ALA A 48 2.57 -13.34 7.30
N GLU A 49 3.29 -14.04 8.20
CA GLU A 49 3.20 -15.48 8.29
C GLU A 49 1.75 -15.86 8.64
N GLU A 50 1.22 -16.85 7.92
CA GLU A 50 -0.15 -17.33 8.11
C GLU A 50 -1.22 -16.25 7.91
N ASN A 51 -0.83 -15.12 7.28
CA ASN A 51 -1.71 -13.97 7.05
C ASN A 51 -2.37 -13.43 8.32
N GLU A 52 -1.67 -13.55 9.44
CA GLU A 52 -2.17 -13.10 10.73
C GLU A 52 -1.23 -12.08 11.39
N LEU A 53 -1.80 -10.99 11.88
CA LEU A 53 -1.15 -10.00 12.70
C LEU A 53 -2.13 -9.54 13.77
N CYS A 54 -1.64 -9.32 14.98
CA CYS A 54 -2.48 -8.70 15.99
C CYS A 54 -2.47 -7.17 15.82
N GLN A 55 -3.45 -6.52 16.45
CA GLN A 55 -3.58 -5.06 16.34
C GLN A 55 -2.32 -4.32 16.75
N LYS A 56 -1.65 -4.80 17.79
CA LYS A 56 -0.41 -4.17 18.28
C LYS A 56 0.69 -4.20 17.23
N ASP A 57 0.80 -5.31 16.48
CA ASP A 57 1.76 -5.42 15.40
C ASP A 57 1.50 -4.38 14.32
N LEU A 58 0.23 -4.19 13.95
CA LEU A 58 -0.16 -3.19 12.96
C LEU A 58 0.17 -1.77 13.43
N GLU A 59 -0.05 -1.48 14.71
CA GLU A 59 0.30 -0.18 15.27
C GLU A 59 1.79 0.10 15.14
N GLU A 60 2.62 -0.89 15.45
CA GLU A 60 4.07 -0.75 15.38
C GLU A 60 4.58 -0.65 13.94
N ILE A 61 4.10 -1.52 13.05
CA ILE A 61 4.55 -1.54 11.65
C ILE A 61 4.16 -0.26 10.93
N LEU A 62 2.93 0.20 11.12
CA LEU A 62 2.40 1.36 10.39
C LEU A 62 2.56 2.67 11.14
N ASN A 63 3.01 2.62 12.39
CA ASN A 63 3.16 3.79 13.25
C ASN A 63 1.85 4.61 13.33
N LEU A 64 0.74 3.89 13.51
CA LEU A 64 -0.58 4.47 13.67
C LEU A 64 -1.13 4.19 15.06
N SER A 65 -2.03 5.06 15.53
CA SER A 65 -2.62 4.90 16.86
C SER A 65 -3.64 3.75 16.90
N ASN A 66 -3.87 3.22 18.10
CA ASN A 66 -4.84 2.16 18.33
C ASN A 66 -6.24 2.52 17.76
N PRO A 67 -6.82 3.71 18.07
CA PRO A 67 -8.13 4.07 17.51
C PRO A 67 -8.13 4.10 15.98
N THR A 68 -7.05 4.54 15.36
CA THR A 68 -6.95 4.60 13.90
C THR A 68 -6.95 3.19 13.31
N ILE A 69 -6.14 2.29 13.85
CA ILE A 69 -6.09 0.89 13.40
C ILE A 69 -7.45 0.22 13.61
N THR A 70 -8.07 0.42 14.76
CA THR A 70 -9.40 -0.15 15.05
C THR A 70 -10.42 0.28 14.00
N GLY A 71 -10.43 1.56 13.63
CA GLY A 71 -11.33 2.07 12.60
C GLY A 71 -11.07 1.43 11.22
N ILE A 72 -9.81 1.28 10.85
CA ILE A 72 -9.43 0.67 9.57
C ILE A 72 -9.86 -0.80 9.53
N VAL A 73 -9.56 -1.55 10.58
CA VAL A 73 -9.90 -2.98 10.67
C VAL A 73 -11.42 -3.18 10.59
N LYS A 74 -12.19 -2.38 11.31
CA LYS A 74 -13.66 -2.47 11.28
C LYS A 74 -14.21 -2.23 9.88
N ARG A 75 -13.67 -1.25 9.16
CA ARG A 75 -14.11 -0.98 7.79
C ARG A 75 -13.77 -2.12 6.84
N LEU A 76 -12.57 -2.70 6.99
CA LEU A 76 -12.16 -3.85 6.18
C LEU A 76 -13.03 -5.08 6.47
N GLU A 77 -13.36 -5.33 7.73
CA GLU A 77 -14.28 -6.40 8.11
C GLU A 77 -15.66 -6.19 7.49
N ALA A 78 -16.19 -4.95 7.59
CA ALA A 78 -17.50 -4.62 7.03
C ALA A 78 -17.54 -4.82 5.52
N LYS A 79 -16.43 -4.61 4.82
CA LYS A 79 -16.33 -4.81 3.37
C LYS A 79 -16.01 -6.25 2.97
N GLY A 80 -15.74 -7.11 3.94
CA GLY A 80 -15.44 -8.52 3.68
C GLY A 80 -14.00 -8.82 3.27
N PHE A 81 -13.07 -7.88 3.45
CA PHE A 81 -11.66 -8.11 3.12
C PHE A 81 -10.94 -8.91 4.20
N ILE A 82 -11.41 -8.84 5.39
CA ILE A 82 -10.85 -9.62 6.50
C ILE A 82 -11.95 -10.14 7.41
#